data_d714014a22c46016000491ef04eb2703
#
_entry.id   d714014a22c46016000491ef04eb2703
#
_cell.length_a   1.000
_cell.length_b   1.000
_cell.length_c   1.000
_cell.angle_alpha   90.00
_cell.angle_beta   90.00
_cell.angle_gamma   90.00
#
_symmetry.space_group_name_H-M   'P 1'
#
loop_
_entity.id
_entity.type
_entity.pdbx_description
1 polymer ?
#
loop_
_entity_poly.entity_id
_entity_poly.type
_entity_poly.pdbx_seq_one_letter_code
_entity_poly.pdbx_strand_id
1 'polypeptide(L)'
;DLHVKRRRQRQMCIRDSNLIEEDSDEEGVIFKHFPLKNNVSIGNPDVGNANYIIDILSHGALGCLKNEYKGHITGPINKELINQSGFEFSGHTEFLADIANVKKVVMLLMNKKLKIALLTTHIPLSEVPSKISKKNLENTISIISDEFENTWKIKNPSICLLGLNPHAGEGGYIGHEEEEILKPFVNSSPKNVFGPISADTAFIEENINKYDVFLAMYHDQGLPVIKSMGFGNTLNVTMGLPFIRISVDHGTAYEIAGKNKADFSSMDEALKTSVSLL
;
A
#
# COMPACT_ATOMS: atom_id res chain seq x y z
N ASP A 1 -6.30 27.04 12.35
CA ASP A 1 -5.72 26.05 11.45
C ASP A 1 -4.20 25.95 11.43
N LEU A 2 -3.49 26.96 11.87
CA LEU A 2 -2.06 26.89 12.13
C LEU A 2 -1.72 25.92 13.29
N HIS A 3 -2.62 25.78 14.24
CA HIS A 3 -2.44 24.85 15.37
C HIS A 3 -2.54 23.37 14.94
N VAL A 4 -3.44 23.06 14.05
CA VAL A 4 -3.58 21.69 13.48
C VAL A 4 -2.38 21.36 12.60
N LYS A 5 -1.91 22.29 11.77
CA LYS A 5 -0.70 22.12 10.94
C LYS A 5 0.56 21.88 11.80
N ARG A 6 0.76 22.65 12.88
CA ARG A 6 1.89 22.47 13.79
C ARG A 6 1.83 21.15 14.58
N ARG A 7 0.64 20.67 14.95
CA ARG A 7 0.45 19.34 15.56
C ARG A 7 0.74 18.23 14.58
N ARG A 8 0.27 18.30 13.31
CA ARG A 8 0.54 17.30 12.25
C ARG A 8 2.03 17.17 11.92
N GLN A 9 2.79 18.26 11.87
CA GLN A 9 4.25 18.20 11.70
C GLN A 9 4.97 17.56 12.89
N ARG A 10 4.44 17.68 14.11
CA ARG A 10 5.02 17.04 15.30
C ARG A 10 4.81 15.52 15.31
N GLN A 11 3.80 15.01 14.63
CA GLN A 11 3.50 13.58 14.57
C GLN A 11 4.40 12.80 13.59
N MET A 12 4.95 13.43 12.56
CA MET A 12 5.92 12.79 11.66
C MET A 12 7.35 12.71 12.24
N CYS A 13 7.66 13.51 13.23
CA CYS A 13 8.91 13.41 13.97
C CYS A 13 8.63 12.66 15.26
N ILE A 14 9.26 11.51 15.48
CA ILE A 14 9.29 10.85 16.78
C ILE A 14 9.85 11.88 17.77
N ARG A 15 8.96 12.53 18.48
CA ARG A 15 9.33 13.41 19.59
C ARG A 15 9.02 12.67 20.87
N ASP A 16 10.06 12.46 21.64
CA ASP A 16 10.02 12.39 23.07
C ASP A 16 9.07 13.42 23.60
N SER A 17 7.88 13.07 23.86
CA SER A 17 7.02 13.95 24.61
C SER A 17 6.28 13.10 25.61
N ASN A 18 6.32 13.56 26.83
CA ASN A 18 5.37 13.21 27.88
C ASN A 18 3.96 13.59 27.40
N LEU A 19 3.47 12.86 26.37
CA LEU A 19 2.10 13.00 25.91
C LEU A 19 1.25 12.20 26.90
N ILE A 20 0.54 12.92 27.71
CA ILE A 20 -0.44 12.45 28.67
C ILE A 20 -1.56 11.75 27.89
N GLU A 21 -1.93 10.53 28.31
CA GLU A 21 -3.19 9.92 27.92
C GLU A 21 -4.32 10.81 28.45
N GLU A 22 -4.93 11.59 27.59
CA GLU A 22 -6.20 12.21 27.87
C GLU A 22 -7.27 11.34 27.18
N ASP A 23 -7.91 10.47 27.95
CA ASP A 23 -9.23 9.96 27.66
C ASP A 23 -10.19 11.16 27.79
N SER A 24 -10.33 11.94 26.73
CA SER A 24 -11.37 12.95 26.64
C SER A 24 -12.46 12.46 25.71
N ASP A 25 -13.69 12.43 26.18
CA ASP A 25 -14.92 12.18 25.38
C ASP A 25 -15.20 13.31 24.36
N GLU A 26 -14.25 14.23 24.16
CA GLU A 26 -14.37 15.32 23.19
C GLU A 26 -14.01 14.85 21.78
N GLU A 27 -14.77 15.27 20.79
CA GLU A 27 -14.44 15.13 19.38
C GLU A 27 -13.03 15.67 19.11
N GLY A 28 -12.07 14.79 18.79
CA GLY A 28 -10.71 15.25 18.58
C GLY A 28 -9.70 14.14 18.25
N VAL A 29 -8.43 14.46 18.37
CA VAL A 29 -7.32 13.54 18.15
C VAL A 29 -6.93 12.94 19.50
N ILE A 30 -7.13 11.65 19.63
CA ILE A 30 -6.74 10.86 20.81
C ILE A 30 -5.29 10.39 20.60
N PHE A 31 -4.45 10.55 21.62
CA PHE A 31 -3.08 10.07 21.62
C PHE A 31 -2.95 8.89 22.58
N LYS A 32 -2.43 7.77 22.05
CA LYS A 32 -2.04 6.64 22.87
C LYS A 32 -0.54 6.60 23.03
N HIS A 33 -0.07 6.59 24.27
CA HIS A 33 1.35 6.50 24.58
C HIS A 33 1.83 5.05 24.58
N PHE A 34 2.97 4.80 23.93
CA PHE A 34 3.72 3.56 24.02
C PHE A 34 5.12 3.87 24.56
N PRO A 35 5.59 3.16 25.59
CA PRO A 35 6.87 3.45 26.18
C PRO A 35 8.03 3.08 25.25
N LEU A 36 9.03 3.95 25.17
CA LEU A 36 10.30 3.65 24.53
C LEU A 36 11.24 2.99 25.54
N LYS A 37 12.05 2.04 25.05
CA LYS A 37 13.08 1.40 25.89
C LYS A 37 14.28 2.31 26.10
N ASN A 38 14.71 2.99 25.04
CA ASN A 38 15.87 3.86 25.03
C ASN A 38 15.45 5.28 24.63
N ASN A 39 16.18 6.29 25.13
CA ASN A 39 15.97 7.67 24.74
C ASN A 39 16.20 7.86 23.24
N VAL A 40 15.40 8.72 22.62
CA VAL A 40 15.50 9.01 21.18
C VAL A 40 16.46 10.18 20.95
N SER A 41 17.43 9.96 20.09
CA SER A 41 18.23 11.02 19.48
C SER A 41 17.64 11.38 18.12
N ILE A 42 17.32 12.65 17.91
CA ILE A 42 16.66 13.12 16.67
C ILE A 42 17.51 12.75 15.45
N GLY A 43 16.88 12.06 14.47
CA GLY A 43 17.55 11.62 13.24
C GLY A 43 18.44 10.38 13.39
N ASN A 44 18.63 9.86 14.60
CA ASN A 44 19.42 8.67 14.85
C ASN A 44 18.54 7.58 15.48
N PRO A 45 18.05 6.63 14.70
CA PRO A 45 17.21 5.56 15.20
C PRO A 45 18.01 4.59 16.07
N ASP A 46 17.37 4.03 17.10
CA ASP A 46 17.98 3.06 18.03
C ASP A 46 17.32 1.69 17.87
N VAL A 47 18.12 0.66 17.63
CA VAL A 47 17.67 -0.74 17.49
C VAL A 47 16.90 -1.22 18.72
N GLY A 48 17.26 -0.72 19.93
CA GLY A 48 16.56 -1.07 21.17
C GLY A 48 15.11 -0.64 21.23
N ASN A 49 14.69 0.30 20.35
CA ASN A 49 13.32 0.79 20.24
C ASN A 49 12.51 0.05 19.14
N ALA A 50 13.02 -1.02 18.54
CA ALA A 50 12.28 -1.77 17.52
C ALA A 50 10.96 -2.35 18.03
N ASN A 51 10.93 -2.85 19.28
CA ASN A 51 9.70 -3.34 19.91
C ASN A 51 8.58 -2.31 19.94
N TYR A 52 8.92 -1.05 20.22
CA TYR A 52 7.97 0.06 20.19
C TYR A 52 7.24 0.18 18.85
N ILE A 53 7.96 -0.02 17.73
CA ILE A 53 7.37 0.03 16.39
C ILE A 53 6.43 -1.16 16.17
N ILE A 54 6.87 -2.36 16.57
CA ILE A 54 6.07 -3.59 16.46
C ILE A 54 4.80 -3.49 17.32
N ASP A 55 4.91 -2.98 18.54
CA ASP A 55 3.78 -2.82 19.45
C ASP A 55 2.72 -1.85 18.89
N ILE A 56 3.15 -0.72 18.32
CA ILE A 56 2.24 0.25 17.69
C ILE A 56 1.53 -0.35 16.49
N LEU A 57 2.27 -1.03 15.59
CA LEU A 57 1.69 -1.68 14.42
C LEU A 57 0.70 -2.77 14.82
N SER A 58 1.07 -3.60 15.79
CA SER A 58 0.20 -4.67 16.31
C SER A 58 -1.04 -4.09 16.95
N HIS A 59 -0.91 -3.03 17.76
CA HIS A 59 -2.04 -2.38 18.41
C HIS A 59 -3.04 -1.84 17.39
N GLY A 60 -2.56 -1.13 16.37
CA GLY A 60 -3.43 -0.61 15.31
C GLY A 60 -4.18 -1.71 14.56
N ALA A 61 -3.47 -2.79 14.17
CA ALA A 61 -4.08 -3.91 13.46
C ALA A 61 -5.10 -4.68 14.33
N LEU A 62 -4.74 -4.98 15.57
CA LEU A 62 -5.64 -5.68 16.50
C LEU A 62 -6.87 -4.84 16.85
N GLY A 63 -6.74 -3.53 17.00
CA GLY A 63 -7.87 -2.63 17.19
C GLY A 63 -8.82 -2.61 15.99
N CYS A 64 -8.28 -2.65 14.75
CA CYS A 64 -9.10 -2.81 13.56
C CYS A 64 -9.84 -4.14 13.53
N LEU A 65 -9.16 -5.25 13.87
CA LEU A 65 -9.78 -6.58 13.92
C LEU A 65 -10.91 -6.69 14.95
N LYS A 66 -10.81 -5.94 16.03
CA LYS A 66 -11.84 -5.85 17.07
C LYS A 66 -12.94 -4.82 16.78
N ASN A 67 -12.87 -4.12 15.64
CA ASN A 67 -13.74 -3.00 15.27
C ASN A 67 -13.65 -1.77 16.22
N GLU A 68 -12.59 -1.66 17.01
CA GLU A 68 -12.28 -0.48 17.82
C GLU A 68 -11.82 0.68 16.90
N TYR A 69 -11.11 0.34 15.81
CA TYR A 69 -10.66 1.28 14.78
C TYR A 69 -11.28 0.93 13.43
N LYS A 70 -11.58 1.92 12.61
CA LYS A 70 -12.17 1.75 11.28
C LYS A 70 -11.15 1.49 10.17
N GLY A 71 -9.88 1.86 10.40
CA GLY A 71 -8.80 1.66 9.46
C GLY A 71 -7.45 1.94 10.10
N HIS A 72 -6.38 1.52 9.44
CA HIS A 72 -5.00 1.63 9.89
C HIS A 72 -4.16 2.41 8.86
N ILE A 73 -3.75 3.62 9.22
CA ILE A 73 -2.85 4.42 8.40
C ILE A 73 -1.46 4.36 9.00
N THR A 74 -0.47 3.92 8.21
CA THR A 74 0.91 3.76 8.66
C THR A 74 1.84 4.77 8.02
N GLY A 75 2.72 5.35 8.82
CA GLY A 75 3.92 6.05 8.37
C GLY A 75 5.02 5.09 7.92
N PRO A 76 6.14 5.60 7.41
CA PRO A 76 7.28 4.78 7.01
C PRO A 76 8.02 4.22 8.23
N ILE A 77 8.61 3.04 8.06
CA ILE A 77 9.46 2.39 9.07
C ILE A 77 10.80 1.97 8.47
N ASN A 78 11.78 1.80 9.33
CA ASN A 78 13.09 1.27 8.96
C ASN A 78 13.12 -0.25 9.19
N LYS A 79 13.01 -1.04 8.11
CA LYS A 79 13.01 -2.50 8.15
C LYS A 79 14.35 -3.07 8.65
N GLU A 80 15.46 -2.46 8.24
CA GLU A 80 16.80 -2.89 8.63
C GLU A 80 16.94 -2.84 10.15
N LEU A 81 16.53 -1.75 10.77
CA LEU A 81 16.58 -1.56 12.21
C LEU A 81 15.74 -2.59 12.96
N ILE A 82 14.55 -2.91 12.45
CA ILE A 82 13.69 -3.95 13.05
C ILE A 82 14.36 -5.32 12.94
N ASN A 83 14.91 -5.67 11.78
CA ASN A 83 15.60 -6.95 11.58
C ASN A 83 16.88 -7.06 12.43
N GLN A 84 17.63 -5.98 12.60
CA GLN A 84 18.79 -5.92 13.50
C GLN A 84 18.44 -6.20 14.96
N SER A 85 17.19 -5.94 15.37
CA SER A 85 16.73 -6.25 16.73
C SER A 85 16.38 -7.72 16.96
N GLY A 86 16.46 -8.57 15.92
CA GLY A 86 16.15 -9.99 15.97
C GLY A 86 14.72 -10.34 15.55
N PHE A 87 13.91 -9.38 15.10
CA PHE A 87 12.62 -9.68 14.48
C PHE A 87 12.80 -10.00 13.00
N GLU A 88 12.14 -11.03 12.52
CA GLU A 88 11.98 -11.28 11.09
C GLU A 88 10.86 -10.38 10.54
N PHE A 89 11.23 -9.27 9.92
CA PHE A 89 10.29 -8.28 9.42
C PHE A 89 10.51 -8.03 7.92
N SER A 90 9.65 -8.62 7.09
CA SER A 90 9.68 -8.44 5.63
C SER A 90 9.05 -7.12 5.18
N GLY A 91 8.04 -6.64 5.90
CA GLY A 91 7.37 -5.37 5.64
C GLY A 91 6.03 -5.25 6.35
N HIS A 92 5.44 -4.06 6.27
CA HIS A 92 4.10 -3.82 6.83
C HIS A 92 3.05 -4.78 6.27
N THR A 93 3.08 -5.02 4.97
CA THR A 93 2.05 -5.80 4.27
C THR A 93 2.01 -7.24 4.77
N GLU A 94 3.16 -7.88 4.85
CA GLU A 94 3.31 -9.24 5.32
C GLU A 94 2.98 -9.34 6.81
N PHE A 95 3.53 -8.42 7.61
CA PHE A 95 3.28 -8.38 9.05
C PHE A 95 1.80 -8.22 9.42
N LEU A 96 1.09 -7.32 8.71
CA LEU A 96 -0.33 -7.10 8.94
C LEU A 96 -1.19 -8.27 8.43
N ALA A 97 -0.79 -8.92 7.33
CA ALA A 97 -1.44 -10.12 6.83
C ALA A 97 -1.32 -11.29 7.83
N ASP A 98 -0.16 -11.45 8.46
CA ASP A 98 0.06 -12.47 9.48
C ASP A 98 -0.82 -12.22 10.72
N ILE A 99 -0.87 -10.98 11.23
CA ILE A 99 -1.74 -10.62 12.36
C ILE A 99 -3.22 -10.87 12.02
N ALA A 100 -3.63 -10.56 10.80
CA ALA A 100 -5.01 -10.74 10.33
C ALA A 100 -5.31 -12.20 9.92
N ASN A 101 -4.31 -13.10 9.96
CA ASN A 101 -4.40 -14.48 9.47
C ASN A 101 -4.90 -14.57 8.01
N VAL A 102 -4.44 -13.67 7.15
CA VAL A 102 -4.80 -13.58 5.73
C VAL A 102 -3.68 -14.18 4.88
N LYS A 103 -4.03 -15.15 4.03
CA LYS A 103 -3.04 -15.89 3.21
C LYS A 103 -2.50 -15.08 2.03
N LYS A 104 -3.27 -14.14 1.53
CA LYS A 104 -2.90 -13.35 0.36
C LYS A 104 -3.49 -11.94 0.45
N VAL A 105 -2.65 -10.99 0.18
CA VAL A 105 -3.00 -9.58 0.03
C VAL A 105 -2.50 -9.08 -1.32
N VAL A 106 -3.04 -7.97 -1.78
CA VAL A 106 -2.66 -7.33 -3.04
C VAL A 106 -2.27 -5.88 -2.76
N MET A 107 -1.09 -5.51 -3.23
CA MET A 107 -0.63 -4.12 -3.16
C MET A 107 -1.30 -3.30 -4.26
N LEU A 108 -1.97 -2.23 -3.89
CA LEU A 108 -2.51 -1.23 -4.77
C LEU A 108 -1.79 0.09 -4.54
N LEU A 109 -1.22 0.63 -5.58
CA LEU A 109 -0.73 2.01 -5.60
C LEU A 109 -1.79 2.89 -6.26
N MET A 110 -2.08 4.02 -5.64
CA MET A 110 -3.10 4.91 -6.15
C MET A 110 -2.76 6.38 -5.97
N ASN A 111 -3.22 7.18 -6.91
CA ASN A 111 -3.37 8.61 -6.79
C ASN A 111 -4.76 9.02 -7.31
N LYS A 112 -5.06 10.32 -7.40
CA LYS A 112 -6.38 10.80 -7.85
C LYS A 112 -6.79 10.35 -9.25
N LYS A 113 -5.82 10.00 -10.12
CA LYS A 113 -6.08 9.68 -11.54
C LYS A 113 -5.92 8.20 -11.86
N LEU A 114 -5.04 7.50 -11.16
CA LEU A 114 -4.58 6.17 -11.56
C LEU A 114 -4.53 5.23 -10.36
N LYS A 115 -4.95 4.00 -10.57
CA LYS A 115 -4.84 2.89 -9.61
C LYS A 115 -4.15 1.71 -10.29
N ILE A 116 -3.07 1.23 -9.69
CA ILE A 116 -2.29 0.09 -10.20
C ILE A 116 -2.13 -0.95 -9.10
N ALA A 117 -2.73 -2.11 -9.31
CA ALA A 117 -2.51 -3.29 -8.48
C ALA A 117 -1.34 -4.11 -9.02
N LEU A 118 -0.67 -4.86 -8.16
CA LEU A 118 0.49 -5.68 -8.50
C LEU A 118 0.18 -7.17 -8.34
N LEU A 119 0.46 -7.97 -9.39
CA LEU A 119 0.39 -9.42 -9.31
C LEU A 119 1.55 -10.00 -8.51
N THR A 120 2.75 -9.45 -8.72
CA THR A 120 3.96 -9.75 -7.96
C THR A 120 4.59 -8.45 -7.44
N THR A 121 5.22 -8.51 -6.26
CA THR A 121 5.81 -7.36 -5.59
C THR A 121 7.34 -7.48 -5.53
N HIS A 122 7.90 -7.83 -4.40
CA HIS A 122 9.34 -7.79 -4.09
C HIS A 122 10.02 -9.15 -4.38
N ILE A 123 9.97 -9.58 -5.63
CA ILE A 123 10.67 -10.80 -6.11
C ILE A 123 11.63 -10.44 -7.25
N PRO A 124 12.67 -11.25 -7.48
CA PRO A 124 13.54 -11.09 -8.64
C PRO A 124 12.74 -11.12 -9.95
N LEU A 125 13.12 -10.25 -10.91
CA LEU A 125 12.41 -10.17 -12.20
C LEU A 125 12.38 -11.53 -12.93
N SER A 126 13.44 -12.32 -12.79
CA SER A 126 13.56 -13.68 -13.37
C SER A 126 12.52 -14.67 -12.82
N GLU A 127 11.94 -14.39 -11.65
CA GLU A 127 10.92 -15.25 -11.02
C GLU A 127 9.49 -14.85 -11.44
N VAL A 128 9.30 -13.65 -11.98
CA VAL A 128 7.96 -13.13 -12.32
C VAL A 128 7.19 -14.05 -13.25
N PRO A 129 7.75 -14.57 -14.37
CA PRO A 129 7.02 -15.45 -15.26
C PRO A 129 6.43 -16.68 -14.54
N SER A 130 7.19 -17.27 -13.63
CA SER A 130 6.77 -18.46 -12.86
C SER A 130 5.59 -18.20 -11.91
N LYS A 131 5.34 -16.93 -11.56
CA LYS A 131 4.22 -16.52 -10.69
C LYS A 131 2.96 -16.19 -11.50
N ILE A 132 3.07 -16.02 -12.80
CA ILE A 132 1.91 -15.81 -13.67
C ILE A 132 1.24 -17.15 -13.92
N SER A 133 0.15 -17.40 -13.23
CA SER A 133 -0.64 -18.61 -13.34
C SER A 133 -2.13 -18.28 -13.20
N LYS A 134 -2.99 -19.11 -13.79
CA LYS A 134 -4.45 -18.96 -13.68
C LYS A 134 -4.89 -18.80 -12.24
N LYS A 135 -4.40 -19.65 -11.33
CA LYS A 135 -4.74 -19.61 -9.90
C LYS A 135 -4.31 -18.30 -9.23
N ASN A 136 -3.11 -17.81 -9.54
CA ASN A 136 -2.63 -16.55 -8.97
C ASN A 136 -3.43 -15.35 -9.47
N LEU A 137 -3.79 -15.35 -10.76
CA LEU A 137 -4.65 -14.34 -11.37
C LEU A 137 -6.06 -14.36 -10.76
N GLU A 138 -6.69 -15.53 -10.66
CA GLU A 138 -8.03 -15.69 -10.04
C GLU A 138 -8.06 -15.12 -8.63
N ASN A 139 -7.10 -15.50 -7.80
CA ASN A 139 -7.02 -15.01 -6.42
C ASN A 139 -6.80 -13.49 -6.36
N THR A 140 -5.93 -12.94 -7.20
CA THR A 140 -5.62 -11.51 -7.24
C THR A 140 -6.83 -10.71 -7.72
N ILE A 141 -7.47 -11.13 -8.80
CA ILE A 141 -8.66 -10.49 -9.36
C ILE A 141 -9.84 -10.55 -8.40
N SER A 142 -10.03 -11.68 -7.68
CA SER A 142 -11.07 -11.76 -6.65
C SER A 142 -10.84 -10.73 -5.56
N ILE A 143 -9.62 -10.64 -5.00
CA ILE A 143 -9.29 -9.66 -3.96
C ILE A 143 -9.54 -8.22 -4.46
N ILE A 144 -9.10 -7.90 -5.69
CA ILE A 144 -9.32 -6.57 -6.28
C ILE A 144 -10.82 -6.30 -6.41
N SER A 145 -11.59 -7.23 -7.00
CA SER A 145 -13.03 -7.05 -7.20
C SER A 145 -13.76 -6.88 -5.88
N ASP A 146 -13.49 -7.75 -4.91
CA ASP A 146 -14.15 -7.73 -3.61
C ASP A 146 -13.85 -6.43 -2.85
N GLU A 147 -12.61 -5.96 -2.91
CA GLU A 147 -12.21 -4.70 -2.29
C GLU A 147 -12.88 -3.50 -2.95
N PHE A 148 -12.88 -3.44 -4.30
CA PHE A 148 -13.52 -2.36 -5.05
C PHE A 148 -15.03 -2.31 -4.83
N GLU A 149 -15.70 -3.47 -4.75
CA GLU A 149 -17.13 -3.55 -4.48
C GLU A 149 -17.46 -3.18 -3.03
N ASN A 150 -16.70 -3.70 -2.06
CA ASN A 150 -17.03 -3.55 -0.64
C ASN A 150 -16.52 -2.24 -0.05
N THR A 151 -15.33 -1.78 -0.44
CA THR A 151 -14.67 -0.60 0.14
C THR A 151 -14.92 0.63 -0.73
N TRP A 152 -14.61 0.56 -2.03
CA TRP A 152 -14.80 1.71 -2.95
C TRP A 152 -16.22 1.86 -3.47
N LYS A 153 -17.12 0.91 -3.21
CA LYS A 153 -18.53 0.89 -3.70
C LYS A 153 -18.64 0.92 -5.23
N ILE A 154 -17.62 0.47 -5.93
CA ILE A 154 -17.59 0.34 -7.40
C ILE A 154 -18.06 -1.07 -7.75
N LYS A 155 -19.29 -1.19 -8.24
CA LYS A 155 -19.86 -2.48 -8.63
C LYS A 155 -19.23 -2.98 -9.95
N ASN A 156 -18.83 -4.26 -9.96
CA ASN A 156 -18.25 -4.91 -11.13
C ASN A 156 -17.09 -4.12 -11.75
N PRO A 157 -16.02 -3.82 -10.98
CA PRO A 157 -14.94 -2.95 -11.42
C PRO A 157 -14.28 -3.46 -12.70
N SER A 158 -13.93 -2.52 -13.58
CA SER A 158 -13.19 -2.81 -14.81
C SER A 158 -11.69 -2.94 -14.51
N ILE A 159 -11.16 -4.18 -14.63
CA ILE A 159 -9.78 -4.51 -14.30
C ILE A 159 -9.01 -4.76 -15.61
N CYS A 160 -7.99 -3.96 -15.88
CA CYS A 160 -7.17 -4.10 -17.08
C CYS A 160 -5.85 -4.79 -16.75
N LEU A 161 -5.60 -5.96 -17.31
CA LEU A 161 -4.33 -6.67 -17.21
C LEU A 161 -3.31 -6.06 -18.17
N LEU A 162 -2.11 -5.82 -17.66
CA LEU A 162 -0.95 -5.53 -18.51
C LEU A 162 -0.33 -6.82 -19.04
N GLY A 163 0.23 -6.79 -20.23
CA GLY A 163 1.10 -7.86 -20.70
C GLY A 163 2.37 -7.94 -19.87
N LEU A 164 2.99 -9.10 -19.79
CA LEU A 164 4.30 -9.28 -19.18
C LEU A 164 5.40 -8.78 -20.13
N ASN A 165 5.28 -9.20 -21.38
CA ASN A 165 6.30 -8.98 -22.41
C ASN A 165 6.07 -7.68 -23.20
N PRO A 166 7.12 -7.12 -23.84
CA PRO A 166 6.95 -5.99 -24.74
C PRO A 166 5.86 -6.26 -25.79
N HIS A 167 5.06 -5.22 -26.08
CA HIS A 167 3.93 -5.31 -27.03
C HIS A 167 2.92 -6.42 -26.71
N ALA A 168 2.80 -6.76 -25.40
CA ALA A 168 1.96 -7.88 -24.93
C ALA A 168 2.24 -9.18 -25.68
N GLY A 169 3.55 -9.51 -25.83
CA GLY A 169 4.04 -10.75 -26.44
C GLY A 169 3.97 -10.79 -27.97
N GLU A 170 3.43 -9.75 -28.63
CA GLU A 170 3.30 -9.64 -30.09
C GLU A 170 2.84 -10.94 -30.79
N GLY A 171 1.74 -11.49 -30.28
CA GLY A 171 1.18 -12.74 -30.82
C GLY A 171 2.03 -13.99 -30.56
N GLY A 172 2.91 -13.95 -29.54
CA GLY A 172 3.79 -15.06 -29.16
C GLY A 172 5.21 -14.97 -29.76
N TYR A 173 5.51 -13.90 -30.52
CA TYR A 173 6.85 -13.73 -31.08
C TYR A 173 7.88 -13.19 -30.07
N ILE A 174 7.45 -12.50 -29.01
CA ILE A 174 8.32 -11.92 -27.98
C ILE A 174 8.19 -12.65 -26.64
N GLY A 175 7.15 -13.46 -26.48
CA GLY A 175 6.87 -14.26 -25.29
C GLY A 175 5.57 -14.99 -25.43
N HIS A 176 5.33 -15.99 -24.60
CA HIS A 176 4.18 -16.88 -24.73
C HIS A 176 3.15 -16.72 -23.59
N GLU A 177 3.50 -16.04 -22.49
CA GLU A 177 2.67 -15.89 -21.30
C GLU A 177 1.33 -15.24 -21.61
N GLU A 178 1.31 -14.30 -22.55
CA GLU A 178 0.08 -13.65 -23.00
C GLU A 178 -0.85 -14.64 -23.72
N GLU A 179 -0.32 -15.43 -24.64
CA GLU A 179 -1.11 -16.36 -25.44
C GLU A 179 -1.53 -17.58 -24.63
N GLU A 180 -0.64 -18.11 -23.79
CA GLU A 180 -0.87 -19.35 -23.06
C GLU A 180 -1.63 -19.15 -21.75
N ILE A 181 -1.49 -17.98 -21.10
CA ILE A 181 -2.05 -17.75 -19.76
C ILE A 181 -2.98 -16.55 -19.71
N LEU A 182 -2.50 -15.33 -20.11
CA LEU A 182 -3.24 -14.11 -19.84
C LEU A 182 -4.50 -13.99 -20.70
N LYS A 183 -4.42 -14.19 -22.02
CA LYS A 183 -5.59 -14.14 -22.92
C LYS A 183 -6.63 -15.22 -22.59
N PRO A 184 -6.26 -16.50 -22.41
CA PRO A 184 -7.20 -17.52 -21.97
C PRO A 184 -7.87 -17.20 -20.64
N PHE A 185 -7.11 -16.61 -19.70
CA PHE A 185 -7.66 -16.16 -18.42
C PHE A 185 -8.70 -15.06 -18.60
N VAL A 186 -8.38 -14.00 -19.35
CA VAL A 186 -9.30 -12.89 -19.62
C VAL A 186 -10.59 -13.40 -20.28
N ASN A 187 -10.47 -14.26 -21.31
CA ASN A 187 -11.60 -14.79 -22.04
C ASN A 187 -12.51 -15.69 -21.20
N SER A 188 -11.99 -16.33 -20.17
CA SER A 188 -12.74 -17.23 -19.29
C SER A 188 -13.12 -16.63 -17.94
N SER A 189 -12.68 -15.40 -17.63
CA SER A 189 -12.93 -14.76 -16.34
C SER A 189 -14.41 -14.43 -16.17
N PRO A 190 -15.01 -14.78 -15.01
CA PRO A 190 -16.36 -14.35 -14.68
C PRO A 190 -16.41 -12.88 -14.19
N LYS A 191 -15.28 -12.28 -13.93
CA LYS A 191 -15.15 -10.87 -13.52
C LYS A 191 -14.91 -9.98 -14.74
N ASN A 192 -15.13 -8.69 -14.58
CA ASN A 192 -15.00 -7.69 -15.65
C ASN A 192 -13.52 -7.35 -15.92
N VAL A 193 -12.84 -8.28 -16.61
CA VAL A 193 -11.39 -8.26 -16.86
C VAL A 193 -11.13 -8.01 -18.34
N PHE A 194 -10.15 -7.17 -18.62
CA PHE A 194 -9.75 -6.75 -19.97
C PHE A 194 -8.25 -6.97 -20.19
N GLY A 195 -7.83 -6.96 -21.45
CA GLY A 195 -6.42 -7.08 -21.82
C GLY A 195 -6.06 -8.51 -22.27
N PRO A 196 -4.80 -8.97 -22.17
CA PRO A 196 -3.65 -8.14 -21.78
C PRO A 196 -3.38 -7.03 -22.80
N ILE A 197 -3.10 -5.82 -22.30
CA ILE A 197 -2.68 -4.70 -23.14
C ILE A 197 -1.18 -4.43 -22.95
N SER A 198 -0.55 -3.85 -23.95
CA SER A 198 0.86 -3.48 -23.88
C SER A 198 1.11 -2.39 -22.85
N ALA A 199 2.13 -2.54 -21.99
CA ALA A 199 2.39 -1.62 -20.90
C ALA A 199 2.81 -0.21 -21.38
N ASP A 200 3.46 -0.10 -22.55
CA ASP A 200 3.89 1.16 -23.15
C ASP A 200 2.71 2.04 -23.62
N THR A 201 1.57 1.45 -23.93
CA THR A 201 0.35 2.15 -24.34
C THR A 201 -0.78 2.09 -23.30
N ALA A 202 -0.58 1.38 -22.20
CA ALA A 202 -1.62 1.15 -21.21
C ALA A 202 -2.10 2.43 -20.52
N PHE A 203 -1.19 3.37 -20.24
CA PHE A 203 -1.45 4.50 -19.37
C PHE A 203 -1.75 5.80 -20.13
N ILE A 204 -2.26 5.70 -21.35
CA ILE A 204 -2.83 6.85 -22.06
C ILE A 204 -4.13 7.30 -21.41
N GLU A 205 -4.50 8.56 -21.57
CA GLU A 205 -5.65 9.16 -20.89
C GLU A 205 -6.97 8.42 -21.17
N GLU A 206 -7.15 7.94 -22.39
CA GLU A 206 -8.31 7.13 -22.78
C GLU A 206 -8.46 5.87 -21.92
N ASN A 207 -7.37 5.13 -21.74
CA ASN A 207 -7.37 3.90 -20.94
C ASN A 207 -7.51 4.20 -19.45
N ILE A 208 -6.87 5.25 -18.94
CA ILE A 208 -6.98 5.67 -17.53
C ILE A 208 -8.43 6.01 -17.19
N ASN A 209 -9.16 6.64 -18.10
CA ASN A 209 -10.57 6.97 -17.91
C ASN A 209 -11.52 5.78 -18.12
N LYS A 210 -11.07 4.73 -18.80
CA LYS A 210 -11.86 3.55 -19.14
C LYS A 210 -11.85 2.49 -18.06
N TYR A 211 -10.72 2.30 -17.39
CA TYR A 211 -10.53 1.22 -16.42
C TYR A 211 -10.43 1.74 -14.98
N ASP A 212 -11.08 1.04 -14.06
CA ASP A 212 -11.04 1.38 -12.63
C ASP A 212 -9.68 1.07 -12.01
N VAL A 213 -9.00 0.02 -12.50
CA VAL A 213 -7.69 -0.40 -12.01
C VAL A 213 -6.91 -1.17 -13.08
N PHE A 214 -5.60 -0.97 -13.09
CA PHE A 214 -4.67 -1.75 -13.89
C PHE A 214 -4.02 -2.82 -13.00
N LEU A 215 -3.86 -4.04 -13.53
CA LEU A 215 -3.08 -5.08 -12.88
C LEU A 215 -1.74 -5.23 -13.61
N ALA A 216 -0.68 -4.75 -12.99
CA ALA A 216 0.69 -4.93 -13.45
C ALA A 216 1.24 -6.30 -13.03
N MET A 217 2.02 -6.92 -13.90
CA MET A 217 2.60 -8.24 -13.64
C MET A 217 3.72 -8.17 -12.60
N TYR A 218 4.46 -7.06 -12.54
CA TYR A 218 5.56 -6.86 -11.60
C TYR A 218 5.68 -5.40 -11.17
N HIS A 219 6.43 -5.20 -10.10
CA HIS A 219 6.58 -3.93 -9.39
C HIS A 219 6.97 -2.76 -10.32
N ASP A 220 8.09 -2.87 -11.03
CA ASP A 220 8.61 -1.76 -11.84
C ASP A 220 7.87 -1.55 -13.16
N GLN A 221 6.90 -2.39 -13.49
CA GLN A 221 5.99 -2.14 -14.61
C GLN A 221 5.00 -1.01 -14.31
N GLY A 222 4.57 -0.89 -13.06
CA GLY A 222 3.55 0.09 -12.66
C GLY A 222 4.09 1.28 -11.86
N LEU A 223 5.07 1.06 -10.97
CA LEU A 223 5.48 2.08 -10.02
C LEU A 223 6.13 3.32 -10.65
N PRO A 224 7.02 3.22 -11.63
CA PRO A 224 7.60 4.41 -12.25
C PRO A 224 6.53 5.32 -12.86
N VAL A 225 5.49 4.73 -13.45
CA VAL A 225 4.40 5.47 -14.09
C VAL A 225 3.59 6.22 -13.04
N ILE A 226 3.08 5.53 -12.03
CA ILE A 226 2.21 6.17 -11.04
C ILE A 226 2.95 7.22 -10.22
N LYS A 227 4.24 6.98 -9.92
CA LYS A 227 5.09 7.95 -9.21
C LYS A 227 5.39 9.19 -10.06
N SER A 228 5.63 9.03 -11.36
CA SER A 228 5.84 10.18 -12.25
C SER A 228 4.58 11.04 -12.41
N MET A 229 3.40 10.43 -12.37
CA MET A 229 2.12 11.14 -12.50
C MET A 229 1.64 11.78 -11.18
N GLY A 230 2.11 11.32 -10.03
CA GLY A 230 1.60 11.72 -8.73
C GLY A 230 2.68 11.87 -7.66
N PHE A 231 3.87 12.37 -8.01
CA PHE A 231 4.97 12.51 -7.05
C PHE A 231 4.51 13.26 -5.78
N GLY A 232 4.70 12.63 -4.62
CA GLY A 232 4.27 13.15 -3.32
C GLY A 232 2.80 12.92 -2.96
N ASN A 233 1.96 12.40 -3.86
CA ASN A 233 0.53 12.14 -3.63
C ASN A 233 0.13 10.69 -3.94
N THR A 234 1.10 9.80 -4.09
CA THR A 234 0.84 8.37 -4.27
C THR A 234 0.65 7.70 -2.92
N LEU A 235 -0.37 6.89 -2.80
CA LEU A 235 -0.69 6.09 -1.63
C LEU A 235 -0.50 4.61 -1.95
N ASN A 236 -0.13 3.84 -0.92
CA ASN A 236 -0.08 2.39 -0.97
C ASN A 236 -1.20 1.82 -0.12
N VAL A 237 -2.11 1.09 -0.74
CA VAL A 237 -3.24 0.41 -0.10
C VAL A 237 -2.97 -1.09 -0.10
N THR A 238 -3.19 -1.74 1.03
CA THR A 238 -3.12 -3.21 1.12
C THR A 238 -4.52 -3.78 1.05
N MET A 239 -4.90 -4.31 -0.11
CA MET A 239 -6.19 -4.94 -0.33
C MET A 239 -6.20 -6.39 0.17
N GLY A 240 -7.37 -6.87 0.61
CA GLY A 240 -7.58 -8.23 1.11
C GLY A 240 -7.37 -8.38 2.62
N LEU A 241 -7.05 -7.31 3.35
CA LEU A 241 -7.15 -7.28 4.81
C LEU A 241 -8.61 -7.07 5.22
N PRO A 242 -9.06 -7.56 6.39
CA PRO A 242 -10.42 -7.35 6.89
C PRO A 242 -10.66 -5.92 7.43
N PHE A 243 -9.77 -4.99 7.13
CA PHE A 243 -9.84 -3.58 7.48
C PHE A 243 -9.08 -2.73 6.46
N ILE A 244 -9.44 -1.46 6.35
CA ILE A 244 -8.77 -0.51 5.46
C ILE A 244 -7.35 -0.27 5.96
N ARG A 245 -6.35 -0.53 5.12
CA ARG A 245 -4.95 -0.20 5.41
C ARG A 245 -4.36 0.66 4.30
N ILE A 246 -3.95 1.87 4.66
CA ILE A 246 -3.30 2.83 3.76
C ILE A 246 -1.96 3.23 4.33
N SER A 247 -0.96 3.38 3.50
CA SER A 247 0.33 3.97 3.87
C SER A 247 0.78 5.03 2.88
N VAL A 248 1.57 5.94 3.40
CA VAL A 248 2.33 6.88 2.58
C VAL A 248 3.41 6.15 1.78
N ASP A 249 3.77 6.68 0.62
CA ASP A 249 4.77 6.10 -0.29
C ASP A 249 6.08 6.92 -0.26
N HIS A 250 6.61 7.16 0.96
CA HIS A 250 7.92 7.79 1.17
C HIS A 250 8.70 7.07 2.28
N GLY A 251 10.01 7.33 2.35
CA GLY A 251 10.89 6.76 3.37
C GLY A 251 10.84 7.49 4.70
N THR A 252 11.63 7.03 5.66
CA THR A 252 11.72 7.57 7.03
C THR A 252 12.35 8.95 7.11
N ALA A 253 13.14 9.35 6.10
CA ALA A 253 13.72 10.70 5.96
C ALA A 253 14.41 11.24 7.22
N TYR A 254 15.22 10.40 7.86
CA TYR A 254 15.94 10.77 9.10
C TYR A 254 16.79 12.04 8.96
N GLU A 255 17.28 12.33 7.75
CA GLU A 255 18.10 13.48 7.44
C GLU A 255 17.40 14.83 7.62
N ILE A 256 16.06 14.86 7.60
CA ILE A 256 15.25 16.06 7.83
C ILE A 256 14.60 16.10 9.22
N ALA A 257 14.82 15.07 10.03
CA ALA A 257 14.25 14.98 11.38
C ALA A 257 14.65 16.20 12.23
N GLY A 258 13.70 16.82 12.91
CA GLY A 258 13.91 18.01 13.73
C GLY A 258 14.13 19.32 12.97
N LYS A 259 14.19 19.32 11.63
CA LYS A 259 14.47 20.51 10.81
C LYS A 259 13.23 21.27 10.34
N ASN A 260 12.03 20.81 10.67
CA ASN A 260 10.74 21.37 10.22
C ASN A 260 10.60 21.44 8.67
N LYS A 261 11.23 20.50 7.96
CA LYS A 261 11.20 20.40 6.48
C LYS A 261 10.29 19.30 5.96
N ALA A 262 9.68 18.49 6.84
CA ALA A 262 8.82 17.41 6.44
C ALA A 262 7.57 17.92 5.72
N ASP A 263 7.30 17.37 4.54
CA ASP A 263 6.05 17.56 3.84
C ASP A 263 5.03 16.52 4.34
N PHE A 264 3.87 16.99 4.80
CA PHE A 264 2.82 16.12 5.33
C PHE A 264 1.70 15.82 4.30
N SER A 265 1.84 16.29 3.07
CA SER A 265 0.79 16.16 2.03
C SER A 265 0.37 14.70 1.78
N SER A 266 1.33 13.77 1.74
CA SER A 266 1.03 12.34 1.58
C SER A 266 0.21 11.76 2.74
N MET A 267 0.52 12.16 3.98
CA MET A 267 -0.24 11.73 5.16
C MET A 267 -1.65 12.35 5.19
N ASP A 268 -1.78 13.60 4.80
CA ASP A 268 -3.07 14.30 4.69
C ASP A 268 -3.95 13.63 3.62
N GLU A 269 -3.38 13.26 2.47
CA GLU A 269 -4.10 12.53 1.42
C GLU A 269 -4.48 11.11 1.88
N ALA A 270 -3.62 10.41 2.62
CA ALA A 270 -3.93 9.11 3.20
C ALA A 270 -5.10 9.17 4.18
N LEU A 271 -5.12 10.20 5.04
CA LEU A 271 -6.22 10.44 5.97
C LEU A 271 -7.53 10.74 5.24
N LYS A 272 -7.51 11.65 4.27
CA LYS A 272 -8.69 12.01 3.46
C LYS A 272 -9.24 10.81 2.70
N THR A 273 -8.36 10.04 2.06
CA THR A 273 -8.74 8.82 1.34
C THR A 273 -9.34 7.80 2.29
N SER A 274 -8.71 7.54 3.44
CA SER A 274 -9.24 6.60 4.42
C SER A 274 -10.65 6.98 4.89
N VAL A 275 -10.87 8.25 5.22
CA VAL A 275 -12.21 8.74 5.63
C VAL A 275 -13.24 8.61 4.51
N SER A 276 -12.85 8.82 3.26
CA SER A 276 -13.79 8.69 2.13
C SER A 276 -14.21 7.24 1.82
N LEU A 277 -13.50 6.26 2.37
CA LEU A 277 -13.76 4.82 2.19
C LEU A 277 -14.58 4.23 3.35
N LEU A 278 -14.84 4.97 4.40
CA LEU A 278 -15.68 4.58 5.55
C LEU A 278 -17.15 4.87 5.32
#